data_0e108e5a6f5aed25fe318799b4e3326a
#
_entry.id   0e108e5a6f5aed25fe318799b4e3326a
#
_cell.length_a   1.000
_cell.length_b   1.000
_cell.length_c   1.000
_cell.angle_alpha   90.00
_cell.angle_beta   90.00
_cell.angle_gamma   90.00
#
_symmetry.space_group_name_H-M   'P 1'
#
loop_
_entity.id
_entity.type
_entity.pdbx_description
1 polymer ?
#
loop_
_entity_poly.entity_id
_entity_poly.type
_entity_poly.pdbx_seq_one_letter_code
_entity_poly.pdbx_strand_id
1 'polypeptide(L)' 'MACINASGEISESARQILAAMLEPAPLSQVAAQTGLPLYRIRSAMRELSEAGFAVESGDGWKTTETGRNAIERVLTQA' A
#
# COMPACT_ATOMS: atom_id res chain seq x y z
N MET A 1 -8.70 7.95 8.89
CA MET A 1 -7.25 8.00 9.10
C MET A 1 -6.55 8.03 7.74
N ALA A 2 -5.67 8.98 7.54
CA ALA A 2 -4.97 9.10 6.27
C ALA A 2 -3.79 8.14 6.21
N CYS A 3 -3.64 7.44 5.08
CA CYS A 3 -2.49 6.55 4.86
C CYS A 3 -1.25 7.33 4.45
N ILE A 4 -1.44 8.56 4.00
CA ILE A 4 -0.37 9.42 3.50
C ILE A 4 -0.51 10.76 4.21
N ASN A 5 0.57 11.23 4.81
CA ASN A 5 0.54 12.54 5.47
C ASN A 5 0.84 13.66 4.50
N ALA A 6 0.82 14.91 4.98
CA ALA A 6 0.97 16.10 4.14
C ALA A 6 2.33 16.19 3.45
N SER A 7 3.35 15.53 3.99
CA SER A 7 4.69 15.53 3.39
C SER A 7 4.89 14.37 2.39
N GLY A 8 3.86 13.58 2.14
CA GLY A 8 3.93 12.47 1.21
C GLY A 8 4.47 11.19 1.82
N GLU A 9 4.70 11.16 3.11
CA GLU A 9 5.13 9.95 3.79
C GLU A 9 3.94 9.04 4.05
N ILE A 10 4.17 7.73 3.95
CA ILE A 10 3.11 6.74 4.16
C ILE A 10 3.12 6.28 5.62
N SER A 11 1.94 5.87 6.10
CA SER A 11 1.82 5.32 7.45
C SER A 11 2.41 3.92 7.50
N GLU A 12 2.61 3.38 8.70
CA GLU A 12 3.08 2.02 8.87
C GLU A 12 2.13 1.02 8.25
N SER A 13 0.81 1.24 8.40
CA SER A 13 -0.18 0.38 7.78
C SER A 13 -0.07 0.39 6.26
N ALA A 14 0.10 1.57 5.68
CA ALA A 14 0.25 1.69 4.23
C ALA A 14 1.52 0.99 3.74
N ARG A 15 2.61 1.12 4.50
CA ARG A 15 3.86 0.44 4.17
C ARG A 15 3.66 -1.07 4.13
N GLN A 16 2.98 -1.61 5.14
CA GLN A 16 2.72 -3.04 5.19
C GLN A 16 1.87 -3.51 4.01
N ILE A 17 0.85 -2.73 3.66
CA ILE A 17 -0.01 -3.04 2.53
C ILE A 17 0.78 -3.04 1.23
N LEU A 18 1.57 -2.01 0.99
CA LEU A 18 2.38 -1.91 -0.22
C LEU A 18 3.42 -3.02 -0.30
N ALA A 19 4.03 -3.36 0.84
CA ALA A 19 5.02 -4.44 0.88
C ALA A 19 4.40 -5.80 0.56
N ALA A 20 3.12 -5.99 0.88
CA ALA A 20 2.41 -7.23 0.57
C ALA A 20 2.01 -7.32 -0.90
N MET A 21 2.15 -6.23 -1.66
CA MET A 21 1.75 -6.16 -3.05
C MET A 21 2.90 -5.87 -4.00
N LEU A 22 4.13 -6.15 -3.61
CA LEU A 22 5.28 -5.95 -4.51
C LEU A 22 5.12 -6.78 -5.78
N GLU A 23 4.45 -7.93 -5.67
CA GLU A 23 3.97 -8.68 -6.81
C GLU A 23 2.44 -8.62 -6.80
N PRO A 24 1.79 -8.77 -7.96
CA PRO A 24 0.33 -8.68 -8.01
C PRO A 24 -0.33 -9.62 -7.01
N ALA A 25 -1.26 -9.10 -6.22
CA ALA A 25 -1.96 -9.87 -5.19
C ALA A 25 -3.39 -9.39 -5.03
N PRO A 26 -4.33 -10.31 -4.78
CA PRO A 26 -5.72 -9.92 -4.49
C PRO A 26 -5.80 -9.31 -3.10
N LEU A 27 -6.82 -8.47 -2.87
CA LEU A 27 -6.98 -7.80 -1.59
C LEU A 27 -7.14 -8.77 -0.43
N SER A 28 -7.77 -9.93 -0.67
CA SER A 28 -7.92 -10.94 0.37
C SER A 28 -6.55 -11.46 0.86
N GLN A 29 -5.61 -11.62 -0.05
CA GLN A 29 -4.27 -12.04 0.31
C GLN A 29 -3.53 -10.95 1.06
N VAL A 30 -3.70 -9.70 0.64
CA VAL A 30 -3.09 -8.56 1.34
C VAL A 30 -3.61 -8.48 2.76
N ALA A 31 -4.93 -8.66 2.95
CA ALA A 31 -5.52 -8.67 4.29
C ALA A 31 -4.94 -9.79 5.14
N ALA A 32 -4.79 -10.98 4.58
CA ALA A 32 -4.24 -12.12 5.31
C ALA A 32 -2.79 -11.88 5.73
N GLN A 33 -1.98 -11.27 4.85
CA GLN A 33 -0.57 -11.03 5.15
C GLN A 33 -0.34 -9.90 6.13
N THR A 34 -1.19 -8.88 6.09
CA THR A 34 -1.03 -7.70 6.96
C THR A 34 -1.76 -7.86 8.28
N GLY A 35 -2.74 -8.76 8.35
CA GLY A 35 -3.59 -8.90 9.52
C GLY A 35 -4.62 -7.80 9.67
N LEU A 36 -4.76 -6.95 8.65
CA LEU A 36 -5.73 -5.85 8.68
C LEU A 36 -7.07 -6.30 8.12
N PRO A 37 -8.19 -5.75 8.65
CA PRO A 37 -9.50 -6.09 8.10
C PRO A 37 -9.64 -5.59 6.66
N LEU A 38 -10.44 -6.31 5.88
CA LEU A 38 -10.59 -6.01 4.46
C LEU A 38 -11.11 -4.59 4.21
N TYR A 39 -12.00 -4.09 5.06
CA TYR A 39 -12.52 -2.74 4.86
C TYR A 39 -11.41 -1.68 4.99
N ARG A 40 -10.42 -1.92 5.83
CA ARG A 40 -9.28 -1.01 5.96
C ARG A 40 -8.37 -1.09 4.75
N ILE A 41 -8.20 -2.30 4.21
CA ILE A 41 -7.43 -2.50 3.00
C ILE A 41 -8.06 -1.72 1.84
N ARG A 42 -9.39 -1.81 1.70
CA ARG A 42 -10.09 -1.12 0.62
C ARG A 42 -9.97 0.40 0.73
N SER A 43 -10.11 0.93 1.96
CA SER A 43 -9.94 2.36 2.18
C SER A 43 -8.52 2.82 1.84
N ALA A 44 -7.54 2.04 2.26
CA ALA A 44 -6.15 2.35 1.97
C ALA A 44 -5.87 2.29 0.48
N MET A 45 -6.44 1.30 -0.23
CA MET A 45 -6.24 1.18 -1.67
C MET A 45 -6.72 2.40 -2.43
N ARG A 46 -7.83 2.99 -2.00
CA ARG A 46 -8.33 4.20 -2.63
C ARG A 46 -7.29 5.32 -2.53
N GLU A 47 -6.77 5.56 -1.34
CA GLU A 47 -5.78 6.61 -1.14
C GLU A 47 -4.47 6.32 -1.86
N LEU A 48 -4.01 5.08 -1.79
CA LEU A 48 -2.74 4.69 -2.42
C LEU A 48 -2.83 4.76 -3.94
N SER A 49 -3.97 4.38 -4.50
CA SER A 49 -4.15 4.44 -5.94
C SER A 49 -4.24 5.89 -6.42
N GLU A 50 -4.90 6.76 -5.67
CA GLU A 50 -4.98 8.19 -6.00
C GLU A 50 -3.61 8.85 -5.94
N ALA A 51 -2.76 8.41 -5.04
CA ALA A 51 -1.40 8.93 -4.91
C ALA A 51 -0.42 8.30 -5.93
N GLY A 52 -0.87 7.31 -6.68
CA GLY A 52 -0.01 6.65 -7.67
C GLY A 52 0.90 5.58 -7.09
N PHE A 53 0.66 5.14 -5.86
CA PHE A 53 1.49 4.13 -5.20
C PHE A 53 1.06 2.70 -5.52
N ALA A 54 -0.16 2.51 -5.99
CA ALA A 54 -0.69 1.19 -6.31
C ALA A 54 -1.57 1.26 -7.55
N VAL A 55 -1.67 0.16 -8.28
CA VAL A 55 -2.45 0.08 -9.52
C VAL A 55 -3.06 -1.30 -9.62
N GLU A 56 -4.25 -1.39 -10.23
CA GLU A 56 -4.87 -2.67 -10.49
C GLU A 56 -4.06 -3.48 -11.49
N SER A 57 -3.93 -4.78 -11.22
CA SER A 57 -3.18 -5.68 -12.08
C SER A 57 -3.88 -7.03 -12.09
N GLY A 58 -4.49 -7.38 -13.20
CA GLY A 58 -5.27 -8.62 -13.30
C GLY A 58 -6.41 -8.64 -12.31
N ASP A 59 -6.49 -9.69 -11.50
CA ASP A 59 -7.54 -9.84 -10.49
C ASP A 59 -7.19 -9.19 -9.16
N GLY A 60 -6.06 -8.51 -9.08
CA GLY A 60 -5.60 -7.93 -7.83
C GLY A 60 -4.98 -6.57 -8.02
N TRP A 61 -4.05 -6.26 -7.14
CA TRP A 61 -3.37 -4.96 -7.11
C TRP A 61 -1.85 -5.16 -7.02
N LYS A 62 -1.12 -4.16 -7.48
CA LYS A 62 0.33 -4.20 -7.44
C LYS A 62 0.85 -2.83 -7.04
N THR A 63 1.92 -2.82 -6.23
CA THR A 63 2.62 -1.59 -5.85
C THR A 63 3.41 -1.08 -7.06
N THR A 64 3.29 0.21 -7.35
CA THR A 64 4.00 0.84 -8.45
C THR A 64 5.45 1.13 -8.05
N GLU A 65 6.25 1.56 -9.01
CA GLU A 65 7.62 2.00 -8.72
C GLU A 65 7.62 3.17 -7.72
N THR A 66 6.68 4.09 -7.89
CA THR A 66 6.50 5.20 -6.94
C THR A 66 6.21 4.67 -5.54
N GLY A 67 5.37 3.63 -5.45
CA GLY A 67 5.07 3.00 -4.16
C GLY A 67 6.28 2.31 -3.56
N ARG A 68 7.09 1.65 -4.37
CA ARG A 68 8.34 1.04 -3.89
C ARG A 68 9.30 2.08 -3.34
N ASN A 69 9.41 3.20 -4.02
CA ASN A 69 10.25 4.30 -3.55
C ASN A 69 9.77 4.86 -2.22
N ALA A 70 8.44 4.92 -2.03
CA ALA A 70 7.87 5.37 -0.76
C ALA A 70 8.23 4.41 0.38
N ILE A 71 8.18 3.10 0.13
CA ILE A 71 8.58 2.10 1.13
C ILE A 71 10.06 2.28 1.51
N GLU A 72 10.91 2.39 0.51
CA GLU A 72 12.36 2.53 0.73
C GLU A 72 12.69 3.80 1.51
N ARG A 73 11.95 4.88 1.23
CA ARG A 73 12.16 6.13 1.94
C ARG A 73 11.90 5.97 3.44
N VAL A 74 10.84 5.23 3.80
CA VAL A 74 10.52 4.97 5.20
C VAL A 74 11.62 4.12 5.84
N LEU A 75 12.11 3.11 5.13
CA LEU A 75 13.16 2.23 5.67
C LEU A 75 14.48 2.95 5.85
N THR A 76 14.82 3.88 4.97
CA THR A 76 16.09 4.60 5.04
C THR A 76 16.09 5.72 6.07
N GLN A 77 14.94 6.13 6.53
CA GLN A 77 14.84 7.18 7.54
C GLN A 77 14.87 6.66 8.97
N ALA A 78 14.96 5.38 9.16
CA ALA A 78 14.96 4.77 10.48
C ALA A 78 16.20 5.15 11.30
#